data_a1746498f3812a7e5133a21870559ddb
#
_entry.id   a1746498f3812a7e5133a21870559ddb
#
_cell.length_a   1.000
_cell.length_b   1.000
_cell.length_c   1.000
_cell.angle_alpha   90.00
_cell.angle_beta   90.00
_cell.angle_gamma   90.00
#
_symmetry.space_group_name_H-M   'P 1'
#
loop_
_entity.id
_entity.type
_entity.pdbx_description
1 polymer ?
#
loop_
_entity_poly.entity_id
_entity_poly.type
_entity_poly.pdbx_seq_one_letter_code
_entity_poly.pdbx_strand_id
1 'polypeptide(L)'
;MEGDSYPYQLKKGLSEPVPFDKMANITESKLYYHFESLAKQGLIAPTEIIKEDNRPDKHLFSISEKGRTALPKKIYEVFEKATKMSEVIIGLMFVQYVEVEKVVALIQAKKLDLENKREKLALIYDNTHVPKHMEAHVHLANDYFTDILKREIEWFQRVIESQNESNGDYKE
;
A
#
# COMPACT_ATOMS: atom_id res chain seq x y z
N MET A 1 6.30 8.16 12.95
CA MET A 1 5.68 9.03 14.00
C MET A 1 5.30 8.11 15.16
N GLU A 2 6.11 8.09 16.19
CA GLU A 2 5.79 7.47 17.46
C GLU A 2 5.28 8.58 18.37
N GLY A 3 3.98 8.60 18.64
CA GLY A 3 3.36 9.59 19.52
C GLY A 3 1.87 9.73 19.29
N ASP A 4 1.25 10.49 20.16
CA ASP A 4 -0.18 10.80 20.10
C ASP A 4 -0.47 11.67 18.86
N SER A 5 -1.56 11.38 18.18
CA SER A 5 -1.93 12.08 16.95
C SER A 5 -3.45 12.24 16.86
N TYR A 6 -3.88 13.19 16.04
CA TYR A 6 -5.27 13.39 15.67
C TYR A 6 -5.41 13.44 14.13
N PRO A 7 -6.62 13.20 13.57
CA PRO A 7 -6.80 13.02 12.14
C PRO A 7 -6.18 14.09 11.26
N TYR A 8 -6.31 15.37 11.60
CA TYR A 8 -5.74 16.47 10.84
C TYR A 8 -4.20 16.48 10.85
N GLN A 9 -3.57 16.19 12.01
CA GLN A 9 -2.11 16.11 12.13
C GLN A 9 -1.56 14.95 11.28
N LEU A 10 -2.23 13.79 11.32
CA LEU A 10 -1.87 12.66 10.49
C LEU A 10 -1.97 12.99 9.00
N LYS A 11 -3.06 13.67 8.59
CA LYS A 11 -3.22 14.12 7.21
C LYS A 11 -2.06 15.01 6.77
N LYS A 12 -1.67 16.00 7.60
CA LYS A 12 -0.55 16.88 7.32
C LYS A 12 0.74 16.10 7.16
N GLY A 13 1.04 15.15 8.05
CA GLY A 13 2.22 14.29 7.95
C GLY A 13 2.21 13.38 6.71
N LEU A 14 1.04 12.97 6.22
CA LEU A 14 0.90 12.21 4.98
C LEU A 14 0.99 13.09 3.72
N SER A 15 0.94 14.42 3.87
CA SER A 15 1.03 15.36 2.75
C SER A 15 2.44 15.90 2.53
N GLU A 16 3.36 15.69 3.46
CA GLU A 16 4.72 16.23 3.46
C GLU A 16 5.75 15.16 3.84
N PRO A 17 6.91 15.06 3.20
CA PRO A 17 7.39 15.78 2.00
C PRO A 17 6.82 15.24 0.69
N VAL A 18 6.18 14.08 0.70
CA VAL A 18 5.55 13.44 -0.47
C VAL A 18 4.04 13.40 -0.26
N PRO A 19 3.23 13.85 -1.23
CA PRO A 19 1.77 13.95 -1.08
C PRO A 19 1.06 12.59 -1.13
N PHE A 20 1.32 11.71 -0.16
CA PHE A 20 0.70 10.39 -0.06
C PHE A 20 -0.81 10.45 0.12
N ASP A 21 -1.31 11.49 0.80
CA ASP A 21 -2.74 11.74 0.95
C ASP A 21 -3.46 11.83 -0.40
N LYS A 22 -2.83 12.50 -1.38
CA LYS A 22 -3.35 12.62 -2.74
C LYS A 22 -3.21 11.32 -3.52
N MET A 23 -2.06 10.65 -3.42
CA MET A 23 -1.80 9.38 -4.10
C MET A 23 -2.76 8.27 -3.65
N ALA A 24 -3.07 8.20 -2.35
CA ALA A 24 -3.97 7.22 -1.77
C ALA A 24 -5.44 7.71 -1.69
N ASN A 25 -5.75 8.92 -2.18
CA ASN A 25 -7.07 9.54 -2.09
C ASN A 25 -7.59 9.57 -0.64
N ILE A 26 -6.72 9.98 0.31
CA ILE A 26 -7.02 10.09 1.73
C ILE A 26 -7.61 11.47 2.00
N THR A 27 -8.90 11.50 2.31
CA THR A 27 -9.59 12.72 2.72
C THR A 27 -9.64 12.82 4.25
N GLU A 28 -9.84 14.04 4.77
CA GLU A 28 -9.97 14.27 6.21
C GLU A 28 -11.16 13.48 6.80
N SER A 29 -12.30 13.48 6.12
CA SER A 29 -13.48 12.72 6.56
C SER A 29 -13.21 11.21 6.65
N LYS A 30 -12.42 10.64 5.71
CA LYS A 30 -12.01 9.24 5.79
C LYS A 30 -11.12 8.98 6.98
N LEU A 31 -10.20 9.90 7.32
CA LEU A 31 -9.34 9.75 8.49
C LEU A 31 -10.16 9.77 9.78
N TYR A 32 -11.09 10.71 9.95
CA TYR A 32 -11.99 10.72 11.11
C TYR A 32 -12.75 9.40 11.25
N TYR A 33 -13.34 8.91 10.18
CA TYR A 33 -14.02 7.62 10.16
C TYR A 33 -13.09 6.46 10.58
N HIS A 34 -11.86 6.44 10.08
CA HIS A 34 -10.89 5.40 10.42
C HIS A 34 -10.43 5.49 11.87
N PHE A 35 -10.21 6.69 12.41
CA PHE A 35 -9.88 6.87 13.81
C PHE A 35 -10.99 6.34 14.72
N GLU A 36 -12.24 6.69 14.45
CA GLU A 36 -13.40 6.17 15.19
C GLU A 36 -13.50 4.64 15.11
N SER A 37 -13.31 4.09 13.90
CA SER A 37 -13.34 2.64 13.68
C SER A 37 -12.23 1.92 14.44
N LEU A 38 -11.01 2.45 14.43
CA LEU A 38 -9.86 1.89 15.14
C LEU A 38 -10.06 1.99 16.65
N ALA A 39 -10.62 3.09 17.14
CA ALA A 39 -10.95 3.27 18.57
C ALA A 39 -12.04 2.28 19.02
N LYS A 40 -13.11 2.10 18.23
CA LYS A 40 -14.16 1.09 18.51
C LYS A 40 -13.61 -0.33 18.55
N GLN A 41 -12.60 -0.63 17.76
CA GLN A 41 -11.89 -1.91 17.76
C GLN A 41 -10.89 -2.04 18.92
N GLY A 42 -10.62 -0.94 19.66
CA GLY A 42 -9.64 -0.88 20.73
C GLY A 42 -8.19 -0.95 20.23
N LEU A 43 -7.94 -0.61 18.97
CA LEU A 43 -6.60 -0.59 18.38
C LEU A 43 -5.86 0.72 18.65
N ILE A 44 -6.62 1.80 18.86
CA ILE A 44 -6.14 3.09 19.39
C ILE A 44 -7.00 3.48 20.59
N ALA A 45 -6.44 4.30 21.46
CA ALA A 45 -7.15 4.81 22.64
C ALA A 45 -7.02 6.34 22.69
N PRO A 46 -8.08 7.07 23.11
CA PRO A 46 -7.97 8.49 23.34
C PRO A 46 -7.03 8.74 24.55
N THR A 47 -6.14 9.71 24.42
CA THR A 47 -5.16 10.09 25.45
C THR A 47 -5.46 11.45 26.03
N GLU A 48 -5.81 12.42 25.22
CA GLU A 48 -6.04 13.79 25.64
C GLU A 48 -7.11 14.47 24.78
N ILE A 49 -7.79 15.45 25.37
CA ILE A 49 -8.69 16.36 24.66
C ILE A 49 -8.10 17.77 24.77
N ILE A 50 -7.61 18.29 23.65
CA ILE A 50 -7.14 19.69 23.58
C ILE A 50 -8.33 20.55 23.26
N LYS A 51 -8.70 21.41 24.24
CA LYS A 51 -9.74 22.41 24.06
C LYS A 51 -9.14 23.67 23.43
N GLU A 52 -9.72 24.13 22.34
CA GLU A 52 -9.35 25.40 21.70
C GLU A 52 -10.55 26.35 21.73
N ASP A 53 -10.32 27.60 22.11
CA ASP A 53 -11.36 28.61 22.07
C ASP A 53 -11.86 28.83 20.64
N ASN A 54 -13.17 28.74 20.43
CA ASN A 54 -13.85 28.91 19.14
C ASN A 54 -13.50 27.87 18.05
N ARG A 55 -12.98 26.69 18.43
CA ARG A 55 -12.74 25.56 17.50
C ARG A 55 -13.24 24.26 18.12
N PRO A 56 -13.57 23.24 17.30
CA PRO A 56 -13.88 21.92 17.79
C PRO A 56 -12.73 21.33 18.60
N ASP A 57 -13.05 20.63 19.69
CA ASP A 57 -12.08 19.92 20.53
C ASP A 57 -11.27 18.92 19.70
N LYS A 58 -9.95 18.87 19.92
CA LYS A 58 -9.07 17.90 19.28
C LYS A 58 -8.87 16.72 20.20
N HIS A 59 -9.33 15.57 19.75
CA HIS A 59 -9.11 14.28 20.43
C HIS A 59 -7.81 13.67 19.95
N LEU A 60 -6.82 13.57 20.83
CA LEU A 60 -5.58 12.84 20.59
C LEU A 60 -5.78 11.36 20.83
N PHE A 61 -5.12 10.54 20.01
CA PHE A 61 -5.14 9.10 20.12
C PHE A 61 -3.72 8.55 20.07
N SER A 62 -3.47 7.50 20.87
CA SER A 62 -2.28 6.67 20.74
C SER A 62 -2.63 5.23 20.39
N ILE A 63 -1.65 4.52 19.85
CA ILE A 63 -1.80 3.09 19.58
C ILE A 63 -1.84 2.32 20.89
N SER A 64 -2.84 1.46 21.05
CA SER A 64 -2.98 0.57 22.22
C SER A 64 -2.04 -0.65 22.12
N GLU A 65 -1.87 -1.41 23.22
CA GLU A 65 -1.16 -2.70 23.20
C GLU A 65 -1.78 -3.68 22.19
N LYS A 66 -3.11 -3.73 22.12
CA LYS A 66 -3.83 -4.51 21.12
C LYS A 66 -3.51 -4.03 19.70
N GLY A 67 -3.42 -2.71 19.51
CA GLY A 67 -3.04 -2.11 18.24
C GLY A 67 -1.62 -2.46 17.82
N ARG A 68 -0.65 -2.37 18.75
CA ARG A 68 0.75 -2.76 18.50
C ARG A 68 0.86 -4.23 18.09
N THR A 69 0.15 -5.11 18.80
CA THR A 69 0.13 -6.55 18.47
C THR A 69 -0.53 -6.83 17.11
N ALA A 70 -1.54 -6.05 16.72
CA ALA A 70 -2.25 -6.23 15.47
C ALA A 70 -1.52 -5.61 14.25
N LEU A 71 -0.65 -4.62 14.48
CA LEU A 71 -0.02 -3.83 13.42
C LEU A 71 0.77 -4.68 12.41
N PRO A 72 1.68 -5.60 12.81
CA PRO A 72 2.43 -6.41 11.86
C PRO A 72 1.52 -7.20 10.93
N LYS A 73 0.48 -7.84 11.48
CA LYS A 73 -0.51 -8.57 10.67
C LYS A 73 -1.19 -7.65 9.66
N LYS A 74 -1.55 -6.43 10.07
CA LYS A 74 -2.19 -5.46 9.17
C LYS A 74 -1.27 -5.01 8.04
N ILE A 75 0.02 -4.86 8.31
CA ILE A 75 1.02 -4.53 7.29
C ILE A 75 1.15 -5.69 6.29
N TYR A 76 1.27 -6.94 6.75
CA TYR A 76 1.30 -8.10 5.84
C TYR A 76 0.03 -8.20 4.99
N GLU A 77 -1.15 -7.98 5.58
CA GLU A 77 -2.42 -7.96 4.86
C GLU A 77 -2.46 -6.93 3.72
N VAL A 78 -1.75 -5.79 3.85
CA VAL A 78 -1.61 -4.82 2.76
C VAL A 78 -0.86 -5.45 1.60
N PHE A 79 0.28 -6.09 1.82
CA PHE A 79 1.04 -6.76 0.76
C PHE A 79 0.27 -7.93 0.14
N GLU A 80 -0.45 -8.73 0.94
CA GLU A 80 -1.25 -9.86 0.46
C GLU A 80 -2.41 -9.42 -0.43
N LYS A 81 -3.16 -8.38 0.00
CA LYS A 81 -4.43 -7.98 -0.61
C LYS A 81 -4.31 -6.84 -1.60
N ALA A 82 -3.15 -6.17 -1.68
CA ALA A 82 -2.94 -5.06 -2.60
C ALA A 82 -3.29 -5.43 -4.04
N THR A 83 -4.16 -4.64 -4.64
CA THR A 83 -4.55 -4.75 -6.05
C THR A 83 -3.96 -3.62 -6.89
N LYS A 84 -3.43 -2.59 -6.23
CA LYS A 84 -2.81 -1.41 -6.85
C LYS A 84 -1.40 -1.23 -6.34
N MET A 85 -0.52 -0.80 -7.22
CA MET A 85 0.87 -0.49 -6.88
C MET A 85 0.98 0.55 -5.76
N SER A 86 0.09 1.56 -5.72
CA SER A 86 0.06 2.57 -4.66
C SER A 86 -0.17 1.98 -3.26
N GLU A 87 -0.89 0.88 -3.14
CA GLU A 87 -1.11 0.19 -1.85
C GLU A 87 0.18 -0.48 -1.37
N VAL A 88 0.91 -1.11 -2.30
CA VAL A 88 2.23 -1.70 -1.99
C VAL A 88 3.23 -0.63 -1.54
N ILE A 89 3.27 0.52 -2.23
CA ILE A 89 4.13 1.65 -1.85
C ILE A 89 3.83 2.11 -0.41
N ILE A 90 2.55 2.22 -0.05
CA ILE A 90 2.15 2.55 1.33
C ILE A 90 2.64 1.48 2.30
N GLY A 91 2.49 0.19 1.97
CA GLY A 91 3.01 -0.90 2.79
C GLY A 91 4.51 -0.80 3.06
N LEU A 92 5.30 -0.44 2.04
CA LEU A 92 6.76 -0.26 2.15
C LEU A 92 7.17 0.84 3.14
N MET A 93 6.35 1.86 3.33
CA MET A 93 6.63 2.92 4.32
C MET A 93 6.59 2.42 5.77
N PHE A 94 6.00 1.25 6.01
CA PHE A 94 5.85 0.64 7.32
C PHE A 94 6.63 -0.67 7.47
N VAL A 95 7.51 -0.98 6.51
CA VAL A 95 8.26 -2.25 6.49
C VAL A 95 9.15 -2.43 7.72
N GLN A 96 9.62 -1.32 8.34
CA GLN A 96 10.42 -1.35 9.57
C GLN A 96 9.70 -1.95 10.79
N TYR A 97 8.39 -2.15 10.73
CA TYR A 97 7.59 -2.74 11.82
C TYR A 97 7.30 -4.24 11.61
N VAL A 98 7.89 -4.85 10.59
CA VAL A 98 7.66 -6.25 10.21
C VAL A 98 8.94 -6.94 9.77
N GLU A 99 8.90 -8.26 9.64
CA GLU A 99 10.02 -9.02 9.09
C GLU A 99 10.12 -8.79 7.57
N VAL A 100 11.23 -8.19 7.14
CA VAL A 100 11.47 -7.83 5.73
C VAL A 100 11.44 -9.06 4.83
N GLU A 101 11.99 -10.17 5.29
CA GLU A 101 12.03 -11.43 4.53
C GLU A 101 10.61 -11.94 4.18
N LYS A 102 9.65 -11.78 5.10
CA LYS A 102 8.25 -12.13 4.83
C LYS A 102 7.62 -11.19 3.80
N VAL A 103 7.92 -9.90 3.87
CA VAL A 103 7.44 -8.92 2.88
C VAL A 103 8.02 -9.25 1.51
N VAL A 104 9.32 -9.53 1.42
CA VAL A 104 9.98 -9.94 0.17
C VAL A 104 9.32 -11.18 -0.41
N ALA A 105 9.03 -12.20 0.41
CA ALA A 105 8.35 -13.42 -0.06
C ALA A 105 6.94 -13.13 -0.62
N LEU A 106 6.17 -12.25 0.03
CA LEU A 106 4.85 -11.82 -0.46
C LEU A 106 4.94 -11.08 -1.80
N ILE A 107 5.94 -10.20 -1.95
CA ILE A 107 6.18 -9.45 -3.19
C ILE A 107 6.65 -10.40 -4.30
N GLN A 108 7.51 -11.39 -4.00
CA GLN A 108 7.94 -12.42 -4.95
C GLN A 108 6.76 -13.24 -5.47
N ALA A 109 5.83 -13.63 -4.58
CA ALA A 109 4.62 -14.34 -4.97
C ALA A 109 3.74 -13.51 -5.91
N LYS A 110 3.57 -12.22 -5.64
CA LYS A 110 2.83 -11.30 -6.54
C LYS A 110 3.52 -11.14 -7.90
N LYS A 111 4.84 -10.99 -7.89
CA LYS A 111 5.62 -10.89 -9.13
C LYS A 111 5.41 -12.15 -10.00
N LEU A 112 5.51 -13.33 -9.40
CA LEU A 112 5.28 -14.60 -10.10
C LEU A 112 3.85 -14.71 -10.67
N ASP A 113 2.84 -14.24 -9.93
CA ASP A 113 1.45 -14.19 -10.43
C ASP A 113 1.31 -13.29 -11.67
N LEU A 114 1.97 -12.13 -11.68
CA LEU A 114 1.99 -11.25 -12.84
C LEU A 114 2.74 -11.85 -14.04
N GLU A 115 3.84 -12.57 -13.80
CA GLU A 115 4.58 -13.29 -14.84
C GLU A 115 3.70 -14.36 -15.49
N ASN A 116 3.03 -15.19 -14.68
CA ASN A 116 2.06 -16.18 -15.14
C ASN A 116 0.89 -15.55 -15.91
N LYS A 117 0.41 -14.40 -15.46
CA LYS A 117 -0.67 -13.67 -16.13
C LYS A 117 -0.21 -13.13 -17.48
N ARG A 118 1.02 -12.63 -17.59
CA ARG A 118 1.61 -12.17 -18.85
C ARG A 118 1.74 -13.30 -19.86
N GLU A 119 2.23 -14.47 -19.43
CA GLU A 119 2.35 -15.66 -20.30
C GLU A 119 0.98 -16.14 -20.80
N LYS A 120 -0.02 -16.20 -19.90
CA LYS A 120 -1.40 -16.54 -20.28
C LYS A 120 -1.99 -15.56 -21.29
N LEU A 121 -1.74 -14.26 -21.11
CA LEU A 121 -2.21 -13.23 -22.05
C LEU A 121 -1.60 -13.42 -23.44
N ALA A 122 -0.29 -13.67 -23.53
CA ALA A 122 0.39 -13.95 -24.78
C ALA A 122 -0.20 -15.18 -25.49
N LEU A 123 -0.39 -16.30 -24.75
CA LEU A 123 -1.00 -17.51 -25.31
C LEU A 123 -2.45 -17.29 -25.81
N ILE A 124 -3.24 -16.51 -25.08
CA ILE A 124 -4.61 -16.17 -25.53
C ILE A 124 -4.56 -15.36 -26.81
N TYR A 125 -3.68 -14.35 -26.85
CA TYR A 125 -3.55 -13.48 -28.01
C TYR A 125 -3.13 -14.26 -29.27
N ASP A 126 -2.09 -15.11 -29.18
CA ASP A 126 -1.56 -15.92 -30.28
C ASP A 126 -2.57 -16.94 -30.84
N ASN A 127 -3.51 -17.39 -30.00
CA ASN A 127 -4.52 -18.40 -30.38
C ASN A 127 -5.90 -17.79 -30.70
N THR A 128 -6.05 -16.47 -30.64
CA THR A 128 -7.34 -15.82 -30.89
C THR A 128 -7.46 -15.40 -32.33
N HIS A 129 -8.50 -15.90 -33.02
CA HIS A 129 -8.83 -15.40 -34.35
C HIS A 129 -9.55 -14.04 -34.23
N VAL A 130 -8.88 -12.99 -34.68
CA VAL A 130 -9.40 -11.62 -34.61
C VAL A 130 -9.98 -11.22 -35.98
N PRO A 131 -11.25 -10.77 -36.07
CA PRO A 131 -11.81 -10.21 -37.29
C PRO A 131 -11.02 -8.99 -37.76
N LYS A 132 -10.79 -8.86 -39.08
CA LYS A 132 -9.97 -7.76 -39.67
C LYS A 132 -10.33 -6.36 -39.17
N HIS A 133 -11.63 -6.06 -39.02
CA HIS A 133 -12.07 -4.76 -38.56
C HIS A 133 -11.75 -4.46 -37.07
N MET A 134 -11.35 -5.47 -36.29
CA MET A 134 -10.97 -5.34 -34.86
C MET A 134 -9.47 -5.48 -34.63
N GLU A 135 -8.69 -5.95 -35.60
CA GLU A 135 -7.25 -6.25 -35.44
C GLU A 135 -6.50 -5.08 -34.77
N ALA A 136 -6.62 -3.86 -35.31
CA ALA A 136 -5.91 -2.71 -34.77
C ALA A 136 -6.27 -2.41 -33.29
N HIS A 137 -7.52 -2.57 -32.90
CA HIS A 137 -7.97 -2.33 -31.53
C HIS A 137 -7.52 -3.43 -30.58
N VAL A 138 -7.52 -4.68 -31.04
CA VAL A 138 -7.04 -5.83 -30.24
C VAL A 138 -5.52 -5.75 -30.04
N HIS A 139 -4.75 -5.38 -31.09
CA HIS A 139 -3.33 -5.11 -30.94
C HIS A 139 -3.05 -4.02 -29.90
N LEU A 140 -3.71 -2.87 -30.03
CA LEU A 140 -3.53 -1.76 -29.09
C LEU A 140 -3.85 -2.16 -27.66
N ALA A 141 -4.92 -2.95 -27.45
CA ALA A 141 -5.29 -3.46 -26.14
C ALA A 141 -4.23 -4.44 -25.59
N ASN A 142 -3.74 -5.35 -26.44
CA ASN A 142 -2.70 -6.30 -26.06
C ASN A 142 -1.40 -5.60 -25.65
N ASP A 143 -0.95 -4.61 -26.44
CA ASP A 143 0.23 -3.81 -26.13
C ASP A 143 0.08 -3.09 -24.79
N TYR A 144 -1.07 -2.45 -24.56
CA TYR A 144 -1.35 -1.76 -23.31
C TYR A 144 -1.27 -2.69 -22.09
N PHE A 145 -1.94 -3.85 -22.13
CA PHE A 145 -1.92 -4.80 -21.02
C PHE A 145 -0.55 -5.42 -20.80
N THR A 146 0.17 -5.73 -21.88
CA THR A 146 1.52 -6.28 -21.81
C THR A 146 2.50 -5.29 -21.21
N ASP A 147 2.43 -4.03 -21.60
CA ASP A 147 3.30 -2.96 -21.08
C ASP A 147 3.05 -2.70 -19.58
N ILE A 148 1.79 -2.71 -19.14
CA ILE A 148 1.46 -2.59 -17.70
C ILE A 148 2.07 -3.74 -16.92
N LEU A 149 1.82 -4.98 -17.34
CA LEU A 149 2.33 -6.16 -16.64
C LEU A 149 3.87 -6.16 -16.59
N LYS A 150 4.54 -5.83 -17.69
CA LYS A 150 6.00 -5.71 -17.75
C LYS A 150 6.52 -4.68 -16.75
N ARG A 151 5.92 -3.49 -16.72
CA ARG A 151 6.31 -2.41 -15.79
C ARG A 151 6.10 -2.79 -14.34
N GLU A 152 5.01 -3.45 -14.00
CA GLU A 152 4.73 -3.91 -12.64
C GLU A 152 5.73 -4.99 -12.21
N ILE A 153 6.04 -5.97 -13.07
CA ILE A 153 7.03 -7.02 -12.80
C ILE A 153 8.42 -6.40 -12.54
N GLU A 154 8.88 -5.49 -13.41
CA GLU A 154 10.16 -4.79 -13.26
C GLU A 154 10.20 -3.95 -11.97
N TRP A 155 9.08 -3.34 -11.60
CA TRP A 155 9.01 -2.57 -10.38
C TRP A 155 9.08 -3.46 -9.13
N PHE A 156 8.38 -4.58 -9.09
CA PHE A 156 8.49 -5.55 -7.99
C PHE A 156 9.90 -6.12 -7.88
N GLN A 157 10.57 -6.38 -8.99
CA GLN A 157 11.97 -6.82 -8.98
C GLN A 157 12.87 -5.78 -8.29
N ARG A 158 12.74 -4.51 -8.63
CA ARG A 158 13.50 -3.41 -7.98
C ARG A 158 13.19 -3.28 -6.49
N VAL A 159 11.94 -3.48 -6.08
CA VAL A 159 11.57 -3.47 -4.66
C VAL A 159 12.27 -4.60 -3.91
N ILE A 160 12.24 -5.82 -4.46
CA ILE A 160 12.92 -6.99 -3.88
C ILE A 160 14.42 -6.71 -3.70
N GLU A 161 15.08 -6.19 -4.73
CA GLU A 161 16.51 -5.83 -4.70
C GLU A 161 16.81 -4.80 -3.61
N SER A 162 16.06 -3.70 -3.59
CA SER A 162 16.21 -2.64 -2.58
C SER A 162 16.01 -3.13 -1.15
N GLN A 163 15.04 -4.03 -0.90
CA GLN A 163 14.82 -4.56 0.44
C GLN A 163 15.93 -5.53 0.87
N ASN A 164 16.50 -6.29 -0.06
CA ASN A 164 17.61 -7.19 0.23
C ASN A 164 18.91 -6.42 0.53
N GLU A 165 19.18 -5.33 -0.18
CA GLU A 165 20.32 -4.44 0.06
C GLU A 165 20.22 -3.78 1.45
N SER A 166 19.07 -3.18 1.76
CA SER A 166 18.83 -2.52 3.05
C SER A 166 18.93 -3.50 4.24
N ASN A 167 18.56 -4.77 4.06
CA ASN A 167 18.65 -5.78 5.10
C ASN A 167 20.10 -6.25 5.34
N GLY A 168 20.99 -6.07 4.37
CA GLY A 168 22.45 -6.32 4.50
C GLY A 168 23.14 -5.30 5.39
N ASP A 169 22.80 -4.02 5.24
CA ASP A 169 23.42 -2.91 5.97
C ASP A 169 23.07 -2.86 7.47
N TYR A 170 21.99 -3.51 7.89
CA TYR A 170 21.59 -3.60 9.32
C TYR A 170 22.19 -4.80 10.07
N LYS A 171 22.98 -5.66 9.41
CA LYS A 171 23.60 -6.85 10.01
C LYS A 171 25.10 -6.69 10.29
N GLU A 172 25.70 -5.55 9.97
CA GLU A 172 27.05 -5.15 10.37
C GLU A 172 27.02 -4.22 11.61
#